data_1fbfe134d3f9b71bc355796d184f72c6
#
_entry.id   1fbfe134d3f9b71bc355796d184f72c6
#
_cell.length_a   1.000
_cell.length_b   1.000
_cell.length_c   1.000
_cell.angle_alpha   90.00
_cell.angle_beta   90.00
_cell.angle_gamma   90.00
#
_symmetry.space_group_name_H-M   'P 1'
#
loop_
_entity.id
_entity.type
_entity.pdbx_description
1 polymer ?
#
loop_
_entity_poly.entity_id
_entity_poly.type
_entity_poly.pdbx_seq_one_letter_code
_entity_poly.pdbx_strand_id
1 'polypeptide(L)'
;IYEKYLYDPNSPMRDESLFIYVLEAILEAPVLDDVNKIRPAHLLELAFKNRVGEPAADFTYTLADGREETLYRTKADYLLLFFYNPDCQACKEITDRLAASPLVAEWSKNNKLKILAVYPDEDMEAWRNHISYMPAGWINSYDSAVSLKNDEIYDLKAIPTLYLLDKDKKVVLKDVTFEQVENYLKRQQTVNHL
;
A
#
# COMPACT_ATOMS: atom_id res chain seq x y z
N ILE A 1 17.35 17.16 -1.83
CA ILE A 1 17.11 17.13 -3.30
C ILE A 1 16.62 15.75 -3.73
N TYR A 2 17.33 14.65 -3.44
CA TYR A 2 17.00 13.28 -3.88
C TYR A 2 15.62 12.82 -3.39
N GLU A 3 15.23 13.11 -2.15
CA GLU A 3 13.89 12.78 -1.62
C GLU A 3 12.78 13.41 -2.47
N LYS A 4 12.92 14.69 -2.83
CA LYS A 4 11.91 15.39 -3.64
C LYS A 4 11.70 14.77 -5.02
N TYR A 5 12.75 14.22 -5.62
CA TYR A 5 12.65 13.68 -6.98
C TYR A 5 12.39 12.17 -7.01
N LEU A 6 13.04 11.41 -6.12
CA LEU A 6 13.04 9.95 -6.21
C LEU A 6 12.07 9.28 -5.23
N TYR A 7 11.67 9.98 -4.15
CA TYR A 7 10.86 9.41 -3.08
C TYR A 7 9.47 10.03 -2.93
N ASP A 8 9.32 11.33 -3.21
CA ASP A 8 8.03 12.01 -3.10
C ASP A 8 6.97 11.30 -3.96
N PRO A 9 5.80 10.90 -3.37
CA PRO A 9 4.75 10.19 -4.10
C PRO A 9 4.20 10.96 -5.30
N ASN A 10 4.28 12.30 -5.28
CA ASN A 10 3.83 13.16 -6.39
C ASN A 10 4.92 13.43 -7.44
N SER A 11 6.13 12.90 -7.27
CA SER A 11 7.20 13.12 -8.23
C SER A 11 7.03 12.24 -9.47
N PRO A 12 7.03 12.82 -10.69
CA PRO A 12 7.03 12.04 -11.92
C PRO A 12 8.34 11.27 -12.15
N MET A 13 9.39 11.59 -11.38
CA MET A 13 10.71 10.95 -11.43
C MET A 13 10.91 9.93 -10.33
N ARG A 14 9.85 9.58 -9.57
CA ARG A 14 9.94 8.63 -8.47
C ARG A 14 10.46 7.28 -8.96
N ASP A 15 11.55 6.81 -8.33
CA ASP A 15 12.20 5.55 -8.63
C ASP A 15 12.84 4.98 -7.35
N GLU A 16 12.26 3.92 -6.79
CA GLU A 16 12.72 3.30 -5.56
C GLU A 16 14.12 2.69 -5.71
N SER A 17 14.43 2.09 -6.86
CA SER A 17 15.74 1.46 -7.07
C SER A 17 16.85 2.50 -7.11
N LEU A 18 16.62 3.59 -7.83
CA LEU A 18 17.56 4.71 -7.87
C LEU A 18 17.65 5.42 -6.51
N PHE A 19 16.54 5.52 -5.78
CA PHE A 19 16.51 6.09 -4.44
C PHE A 19 17.37 5.28 -3.47
N ILE A 20 17.24 3.96 -3.45
CA ILE A 20 18.09 3.05 -2.65
C ILE A 20 19.55 3.25 -2.99
N TYR A 21 19.91 3.24 -4.29
CA TYR A 21 21.28 3.44 -4.73
C TYR A 21 21.88 4.76 -4.23
N VAL A 22 21.10 5.85 -4.29
CA VAL A 22 21.54 7.16 -3.79
C VAL A 22 21.73 7.15 -2.28
N LEU A 23 20.83 6.51 -1.53
CA LEU A 23 20.93 6.39 -0.08
C LEU A 23 22.17 5.60 0.35
N GLU A 24 22.43 4.47 -0.31
CA GLU A 24 23.64 3.66 -0.07
C GLU A 24 24.91 4.48 -0.32
N ALA A 25 24.98 5.20 -1.44
CA ALA A 25 26.11 6.07 -1.76
C ALA A 25 26.30 7.19 -0.71
N ILE A 26 25.22 7.76 -0.18
CA ILE A 26 25.27 8.76 0.91
C ILE A 26 25.84 8.14 2.19
N LEU A 27 25.41 6.93 2.55
CA LEU A 27 25.89 6.25 3.76
C LEU A 27 27.36 5.86 3.69
N GLU A 28 27.85 5.52 2.51
CA GLU A 28 29.26 5.19 2.25
C GLU A 28 30.17 6.44 2.14
N ALA A 29 29.59 7.63 1.92
CA ALA A 29 30.36 8.84 1.71
C ALA A 29 31.18 9.23 2.96
N PRO A 30 32.54 9.27 2.86
CA PRO A 30 33.40 9.59 4.01
C PRO A 30 33.36 11.06 4.44
N VAL A 31 32.82 11.94 3.57
CA VAL A 31 32.73 13.38 3.80
C VAL A 31 31.54 13.73 4.72
N LEU A 32 30.59 12.82 4.90
CA LEU A 32 29.42 13.03 5.76
C LEU A 32 29.65 12.45 7.15
N ASP A 33 29.31 13.22 8.16
CA ASP A 33 29.29 12.79 9.55
C ASP A 33 28.08 11.87 9.86
N ASP A 34 28.12 11.21 11.02
CA ASP A 34 27.09 10.25 11.43
C ASP A 34 25.70 10.91 11.58
N VAL A 35 25.63 12.17 11.99
CA VAL A 35 24.38 12.89 12.16
C VAL A 35 23.66 13.08 10.83
N ASN A 36 24.41 13.41 9.78
CA ASN A 36 23.88 13.58 8.43
C ASN A 36 23.49 12.24 7.76
N LYS A 37 23.94 11.12 8.32
CA LYS A 37 23.60 9.76 7.85
C LYS A 37 22.36 9.16 8.53
N ILE A 38 21.88 9.70 9.66
CA ILE A 38 20.71 9.15 10.40
C ILE A 38 19.47 9.07 9.50
N ARG A 39 19.07 10.18 8.88
CA ARG A 39 17.88 10.21 8.01
C ARG A 39 18.03 9.33 6.77
N PRO A 40 19.14 9.37 6.01
CA PRO A 40 19.37 8.44 4.91
C PRO A 40 19.31 6.96 5.32
N ALA A 41 19.85 6.58 6.48
CA ALA A 41 19.79 5.21 6.99
C ALA A 41 18.35 4.76 7.26
N HIS A 42 17.58 5.61 7.95
CA HIS A 42 16.16 5.34 8.20
C HIS A 42 15.34 5.21 6.90
N LEU A 43 15.55 6.11 5.94
CA LEU A 43 14.87 6.05 4.64
C LEU A 43 15.26 4.80 3.84
N LEU A 44 16.50 4.34 3.96
CA LEU A 44 16.96 3.11 3.34
C LEU A 44 16.26 1.88 3.96
N GLU A 45 16.12 1.87 5.28
CA GLU A 45 15.36 0.82 5.97
C GLU A 45 13.92 0.76 5.50
N LEU A 46 13.23 1.92 5.39
CA LEU A 46 11.86 2.00 4.88
C LEU A 46 11.76 1.53 3.42
N ALA A 47 12.71 1.92 2.57
CA ALA A 47 12.73 1.52 1.17
C ALA A 47 12.89 0.00 0.99
N PHE A 48 13.60 -0.67 1.90
CA PHE A 48 13.74 -2.13 1.88
C PHE A 48 12.50 -2.88 2.39
N LYS A 49 11.56 -2.21 3.07
CA LYS A 49 10.31 -2.85 3.49
C LYS A 49 9.38 -3.10 2.30
N ASN A 50 8.79 -4.27 2.25
CA ASN A 50 7.76 -4.63 1.25
C ASN A 50 8.19 -4.37 -0.21
N ARG A 51 9.40 -4.77 -0.60
CA ARG A 51 9.89 -4.60 -1.98
C ARG A 51 9.13 -5.47 -2.96
N VAL A 52 9.02 -4.99 -4.20
CA VAL A 52 8.45 -5.77 -5.30
C VAL A 52 9.23 -7.08 -5.49
N GLY A 53 8.52 -8.20 -5.54
CA GLY A 53 9.06 -9.55 -5.62
C GLY A 53 9.32 -10.23 -4.28
N GLU A 54 9.31 -9.47 -3.17
CA GLU A 54 9.51 -10.00 -1.81
C GLU A 54 8.17 -10.24 -1.09
N PRO A 55 8.13 -11.09 -0.05
CA PRO A 55 6.94 -11.24 0.79
C PRO A 55 6.58 -9.93 1.48
N ALA A 56 5.31 -9.57 1.46
CA ALA A 56 4.80 -8.44 2.22
C ALA A 56 4.85 -8.74 3.72
N ALA A 57 5.15 -7.74 4.53
CA ALA A 57 5.12 -7.88 5.98
C ALA A 57 3.69 -8.21 6.46
N ASP A 58 3.55 -9.23 7.32
CA ASP A 58 2.25 -9.55 7.92
C ASP A 58 1.85 -8.48 8.95
N PHE A 59 0.57 -8.24 9.07
CA PHE A 59 0.00 -7.38 10.10
C PHE A 59 -1.39 -7.85 10.47
N THR A 60 -1.82 -7.52 11.69
CA THR A 60 -3.17 -7.76 12.17
C THR A 60 -4.06 -6.56 11.84
N TYR A 61 -5.28 -6.82 11.38
CA TYR A 61 -6.31 -5.82 11.19
C TYR A 61 -7.61 -6.24 11.85
N THR A 62 -8.44 -5.29 12.24
CA THR A 62 -9.70 -5.51 12.92
C THR A 62 -10.87 -5.14 12.01
N LEU A 63 -11.86 -6.01 11.92
CA LEU A 63 -13.08 -5.82 11.17
C LEU A 63 -14.10 -4.98 11.97
N ALA A 64 -15.17 -4.52 11.31
CA ALA A 64 -16.22 -3.73 11.94
C ALA A 64 -16.94 -4.44 13.09
N ASP A 65 -16.97 -5.76 13.08
CA ASP A 65 -17.57 -6.59 14.13
C ASP A 65 -16.60 -6.92 15.28
N GLY A 66 -15.37 -6.37 15.24
CA GLY A 66 -14.34 -6.56 16.25
C GLY A 66 -13.48 -7.82 16.09
N ARG A 67 -13.72 -8.63 15.04
CA ARG A 67 -12.86 -9.79 14.77
C ARG A 67 -11.51 -9.34 14.23
N GLU A 68 -10.46 -9.97 14.72
CA GLU A 68 -9.10 -9.78 14.24
C GLU A 68 -8.74 -10.84 13.19
N GLU A 69 -8.08 -10.39 12.14
CA GLU A 69 -7.54 -11.22 11.08
C GLU A 69 -6.13 -10.76 10.74
N THR A 70 -5.36 -11.58 10.01
CA THR A 70 -4.05 -11.17 9.52
C THR A 70 -4.00 -11.12 7.99
N LEU A 71 -3.05 -10.35 7.47
CA LEU A 71 -2.83 -10.25 6.04
C LEU A 71 -2.66 -11.65 5.42
N TYR A 72 -1.86 -12.52 6.05
CA TYR A 72 -1.56 -13.86 5.52
C TYR A 72 -2.75 -14.83 5.58
N ARG A 73 -3.71 -14.60 6.45
CA ARG A 73 -4.97 -15.38 6.49
C ARG A 73 -5.96 -14.96 5.41
N THR A 74 -5.83 -13.77 4.86
CA THR A 74 -6.70 -13.27 3.80
C THR A 74 -6.40 -13.96 2.47
N LYS A 75 -7.18 -14.96 2.09
CA LYS A 75 -6.99 -15.72 0.85
C LYS A 75 -7.58 -14.98 -0.35
N ALA A 76 -6.78 -14.78 -1.38
CA ALA A 76 -7.16 -14.23 -2.68
C ALA A 76 -6.07 -14.59 -3.70
N ASP A 77 -6.40 -14.63 -5.01
CA ASP A 77 -5.38 -14.77 -6.06
C ASP A 77 -4.54 -13.48 -6.13
N TYR A 78 -5.22 -12.33 -6.03
CA TYR A 78 -4.62 -11.03 -5.84
C TYR A 78 -5.30 -10.31 -4.69
N LEU A 79 -4.51 -9.61 -3.88
CA LEU A 79 -4.99 -8.78 -2.78
C LEU A 79 -4.51 -7.34 -2.97
N LEU A 80 -5.46 -6.43 -3.18
CA LEU A 80 -5.17 -5.00 -3.21
C LEU A 80 -5.27 -4.45 -1.80
N LEU A 81 -4.15 -4.05 -1.23
CA LEU A 81 -4.11 -3.28 0.01
C LEU A 81 -4.38 -1.81 -0.32
N PHE A 82 -5.33 -1.22 0.37
CA PHE A 82 -5.67 0.18 0.26
C PHE A 82 -5.62 0.83 1.64
N PHE A 83 -4.51 1.50 1.92
CA PHE A 83 -4.38 2.31 3.13
C PHE A 83 -5.00 3.67 2.89
N TYR A 84 -5.97 4.04 3.72
CA TYR A 84 -6.79 5.22 3.52
C TYR A 84 -7.09 5.96 4.82
N ASN A 85 -7.60 7.19 4.71
CA ASN A 85 -8.16 7.95 5.81
C ASN A 85 -9.57 8.44 5.41
N PRO A 86 -10.57 8.36 6.29
CA PRO A 86 -11.95 8.81 6.05
C PRO A 86 -12.06 10.25 5.53
N ASP A 87 -11.28 11.16 6.08
CA ASP A 87 -11.33 12.60 5.78
C ASP A 87 -10.43 13.00 4.58
N CYS A 88 -9.87 12.02 3.88
CA CYS A 88 -8.95 12.24 2.77
C CYS A 88 -9.70 12.30 1.43
N GLN A 89 -9.73 13.46 0.79
CA GLN A 89 -10.38 13.63 -0.52
C GLN A 89 -9.78 12.73 -1.60
N ALA A 90 -8.46 12.60 -1.66
CA ALA A 90 -7.78 11.72 -2.61
C ALA A 90 -8.14 10.24 -2.38
N CYS A 91 -8.35 9.83 -1.12
CA CYS A 91 -8.80 8.48 -0.78
C CYS A 91 -10.22 8.22 -1.32
N LYS A 92 -11.12 9.20 -1.20
CA LYS A 92 -12.46 9.12 -1.76
C LYS A 92 -12.41 8.95 -3.28
N GLU A 93 -11.60 9.74 -3.98
CA GLU A 93 -11.43 9.64 -5.43
C GLU A 93 -10.92 8.25 -5.86
N ILE A 94 -9.97 7.66 -5.14
CA ILE A 94 -9.49 6.31 -5.40
C ILE A 94 -10.58 5.27 -5.11
N THR A 95 -11.34 5.43 -4.02
CA THR A 95 -12.48 4.56 -3.70
C THR A 95 -13.50 4.57 -4.84
N ASP A 96 -13.91 5.74 -5.29
CA ASP A 96 -14.89 5.91 -6.36
C ASP A 96 -14.39 5.29 -7.67
N ARG A 97 -13.13 5.47 -8.01
CA ARG A 97 -12.50 4.90 -9.22
C ARG A 97 -12.40 3.38 -9.17
N LEU A 98 -11.97 2.82 -8.05
CA LEU A 98 -11.90 1.37 -7.84
C LEU A 98 -13.30 0.75 -7.91
N ALA A 99 -14.30 1.37 -7.28
CA ALA A 99 -15.68 0.91 -7.28
C ALA A 99 -16.34 1.00 -8.66
N ALA A 100 -16.01 2.02 -9.46
CA ALA A 100 -16.54 2.22 -10.80
C ALA A 100 -15.82 1.41 -11.90
N SER A 101 -14.66 0.80 -11.60
CA SER A 101 -13.89 0.07 -12.61
C SER A 101 -14.56 -1.27 -12.97
N PRO A 102 -14.99 -1.48 -14.23
CA PRO A 102 -15.54 -2.75 -14.66
C PRO A 102 -14.57 -3.92 -14.51
N LEU A 103 -13.28 -3.66 -14.69
CA LEU A 103 -12.21 -4.65 -14.55
C LEU A 103 -12.08 -5.12 -13.10
N VAL A 104 -12.02 -4.17 -12.15
CA VAL A 104 -11.99 -4.48 -10.71
C VAL A 104 -13.24 -5.26 -10.29
N ALA A 105 -14.42 -4.84 -10.76
CA ALA A 105 -15.68 -5.53 -10.49
C ALA A 105 -15.69 -6.97 -11.03
N GLU A 106 -15.23 -7.18 -12.26
CA GLU A 106 -15.12 -8.51 -12.88
C GLU A 106 -14.18 -9.42 -12.09
N TRP A 107 -12.99 -8.93 -11.74
CA TRP A 107 -12.00 -9.70 -10.99
C TRP A 107 -12.47 -10.03 -9.57
N SER A 108 -13.17 -9.10 -8.92
CA SER A 108 -13.74 -9.31 -7.59
C SER A 108 -14.89 -10.33 -7.62
N LYS A 109 -15.78 -10.22 -8.61
CA LYS A 109 -16.89 -11.18 -8.82
C LYS A 109 -16.39 -12.61 -9.03
N ASN A 110 -15.27 -12.78 -9.72
CA ASN A 110 -14.64 -14.07 -10.00
C ASN A 110 -13.73 -14.56 -8.86
N ASN A 111 -13.73 -13.91 -7.70
CA ASN A 111 -12.85 -14.16 -6.55
C ASN A 111 -11.35 -14.12 -6.86
N LYS A 112 -10.95 -13.48 -7.96
CA LYS A 112 -9.54 -13.31 -8.34
C LYS A 112 -8.88 -12.12 -7.63
N LEU A 113 -9.67 -11.10 -7.29
CA LEU A 113 -9.19 -9.91 -6.58
C LEU A 113 -10.03 -9.68 -5.32
N LYS A 114 -9.38 -9.44 -4.21
CA LYS A 114 -9.98 -8.85 -3.01
C LYS A 114 -9.34 -7.51 -2.72
N ILE A 115 -10.13 -6.59 -2.17
CA ILE A 115 -9.65 -5.30 -1.70
C ILE A 115 -9.71 -5.30 -0.18
N LEU A 116 -8.57 -5.11 0.46
CA LEU A 116 -8.43 -4.92 1.91
C LEU A 116 -8.16 -3.43 2.15
N ALA A 117 -9.21 -2.72 2.55
CA ALA A 117 -9.14 -1.31 2.91
C ALA A 117 -8.83 -1.20 4.40
N VAL A 118 -7.72 -0.56 4.73
CA VAL A 118 -7.22 -0.47 6.11
C VAL A 118 -7.07 0.99 6.50
N TYR A 119 -7.71 1.36 7.60
CA TYR A 119 -7.50 2.65 8.27
C TYR A 119 -6.37 2.51 9.29
N PRO A 120 -5.23 3.20 9.12
CA PRO A 120 -4.04 2.99 9.96
C PRO A 120 -3.93 3.93 11.16
N ASP A 121 -4.92 4.80 11.39
CA ASP A 121 -4.91 5.82 12.44
C ASP A 121 -5.89 5.53 13.59
N GLU A 122 -5.93 6.45 14.59
CA GLU A 122 -6.58 6.23 15.88
C GLU A 122 -8.04 6.70 15.96
N ASP A 123 -8.51 7.56 15.03
CA ASP A 123 -9.86 8.14 15.09
C ASP A 123 -10.93 7.11 14.69
N MET A 124 -11.32 6.31 15.65
CA MET A 124 -12.32 5.26 15.47
C MET A 124 -13.73 5.80 15.21
N GLU A 125 -14.05 7.04 15.63
CA GLU A 125 -15.33 7.67 15.36
C GLU A 125 -15.42 8.05 13.89
N ALA A 126 -14.40 8.71 13.35
CA ALA A 126 -14.30 9.02 11.93
C ALA A 126 -14.39 7.75 11.07
N TRP A 127 -13.67 6.68 11.44
CA TRP A 127 -13.71 5.43 10.71
C TRP A 127 -15.10 4.78 10.72
N ARG A 128 -15.77 4.68 11.89
CA ARG A 128 -17.10 4.08 11.99
C ARG A 128 -18.15 4.85 11.20
N ASN A 129 -18.08 6.17 11.20
CA ASN A 129 -18.97 7.02 10.43
C ASN A 129 -18.76 6.85 8.93
N HIS A 130 -17.53 6.57 8.50
CA HIS A 130 -17.15 6.42 7.10
C HIS A 130 -17.46 5.04 6.52
N ILE A 131 -17.50 3.98 7.32
CA ILE A 131 -17.60 2.59 6.84
C ILE A 131 -18.82 2.33 5.96
N SER A 132 -19.91 3.04 6.18
CA SER A 132 -21.14 2.94 5.38
C SER A 132 -20.97 3.46 3.93
N TYR A 133 -19.96 4.27 3.67
CA TYR A 133 -19.62 4.78 2.34
C TYR A 133 -18.69 3.84 1.57
N MET A 134 -18.06 2.90 2.26
CA MET A 134 -17.15 1.96 1.63
C MET A 134 -17.91 0.86 0.88
N PRO A 135 -17.44 0.41 -0.30
CA PRO A 135 -18.07 -0.65 -1.06
C PRO A 135 -18.24 -1.94 -0.23
N ALA A 136 -19.46 -2.49 -0.21
CA ALA A 136 -19.84 -3.63 0.63
C ALA A 136 -19.06 -4.92 0.33
N GLY A 137 -18.49 -5.06 -0.88
CA GLY A 137 -17.69 -6.23 -1.29
C GLY A 137 -16.23 -6.16 -0.83
N TRP A 138 -15.80 -5.06 -0.21
CA TRP A 138 -14.43 -4.90 0.28
C TRP A 138 -14.30 -5.39 1.72
N ILE A 139 -13.08 -5.78 2.10
CA ILE A 139 -12.74 -6.04 3.49
C ILE A 139 -12.39 -4.69 4.12
N ASN A 140 -13.36 -4.10 4.83
CA ASN A 140 -13.19 -2.82 5.50
C ASN A 140 -12.70 -3.04 6.91
N SER A 141 -11.53 -2.48 7.23
CA SER A 141 -10.81 -2.76 8.47
C SER A 141 -10.03 -1.55 8.99
N TYR A 142 -9.53 -1.69 10.19
CA TYR A 142 -8.64 -0.73 10.81
C TYR A 142 -7.51 -1.44 11.56
N ASP A 143 -6.44 -0.73 11.82
CA ASP A 143 -5.33 -1.20 12.66
C ASP A 143 -5.57 -0.77 14.11
N SER A 144 -6.13 -1.66 14.92
CA SER A 144 -6.47 -1.37 16.33
C SER A 144 -5.25 -1.09 17.21
N ALA A 145 -4.08 -1.59 16.82
CA ALA A 145 -2.83 -1.40 17.54
C ALA A 145 -2.02 -0.20 17.03
N VAL A 146 -2.45 0.41 15.90
CA VAL A 146 -1.72 1.48 15.20
C VAL A 146 -0.28 1.05 14.85
N SER A 147 -0.07 -0.26 14.69
CA SER A 147 1.24 -0.86 14.45
C SER A 147 1.80 -0.52 13.06
N LEU A 148 0.93 -0.39 12.07
CA LEU A 148 1.32 0.02 10.72
C LEU A 148 2.08 1.35 10.71
N LYS A 149 1.68 2.28 11.57
CA LYS A 149 2.26 3.60 11.70
C LYS A 149 3.39 3.64 12.73
N ASN A 150 3.18 3.09 13.94
CA ASN A 150 4.13 3.17 15.03
C ASN A 150 5.39 2.32 14.78
N ASP A 151 5.23 1.15 14.16
CA ASP A 151 6.33 0.24 13.83
C ASP A 151 6.79 0.40 12.36
N GLU A 152 6.16 1.33 11.64
CA GLU A 152 6.45 1.59 10.22
C GLU A 152 6.51 0.30 9.39
N ILE A 153 5.54 -0.62 9.62
CA ILE A 153 5.49 -1.93 8.94
C ILE A 153 5.41 -1.75 7.41
N TYR A 154 4.69 -0.71 6.99
CA TYR A 154 4.67 -0.24 5.60
C TYR A 154 5.14 1.21 5.52
N ASP A 155 5.81 1.57 4.44
CA ASP A 155 6.18 2.97 4.16
C ASP A 155 4.93 3.75 3.69
N LEU A 156 4.17 4.25 4.67
CA LEU A 156 2.95 5.04 4.45
C LEU A 156 3.26 6.54 4.40
N LYS A 157 4.19 6.94 3.51
CA LYS A 157 4.61 8.33 3.35
C LYS A 157 3.51 9.29 2.90
N ALA A 158 2.45 8.76 2.31
CA ALA A 158 1.24 9.49 1.94
C ALA A 158 0.02 8.58 1.96
N ILE A 159 -1.15 9.14 2.13
CA ILE A 159 -2.44 8.47 2.03
C ILE A 159 -3.22 9.15 0.89
N PRO A 160 -3.81 8.40 -0.06
CA PRO A 160 -3.90 6.93 -0.12
C PRO A 160 -2.61 6.25 -0.58
N THR A 161 -2.38 5.03 -0.09
CA THR A 161 -1.29 4.16 -0.56
C THR A 161 -1.86 2.81 -1.01
N LEU A 162 -1.45 2.35 -2.20
CA LEU A 162 -1.88 1.09 -2.80
C LEU A 162 -0.72 0.11 -2.96
N TYR A 163 -0.95 -1.14 -2.53
CA TYR A 163 -0.08 -2.29 -2.82
C TYR A 163 -0.89 -3.40 -3.47
N LEU A 164 -0.36 -4.04 -4.49
CA LEU A 164 -0.95 -5.26 -5.02
C LEU A 164 -0.07 -6.46 -4.64
N LEU A 165 -0.67 -7.46 -4.04
CA LEU A 165 -0.03 -8.71 -3.64
C LEU A 165 -0.58 -9.87 -4.45
N ASP A 166 0.26 -10.87 -4.72
CA ASP A 166 -0.19 -12.15 -5.29
C ASP A 166 -0.78 -13.10 -4.21
N LYS A 167 -1.14 -14.31 -4.63
CA LYS A 167 -1.70 -15.35 -3.75
C LYS A 167 -0.77 -15.75 -2.61
N ASP A 168 0.54 -15.66 -2.82
CA ASP A 168 1.58 -16.02 -1.84
C ASP A 168 2.01 -14.80 -1.00
N LYS A 169 1.28 -13.68 -1.12
CA LYS A 169 1.55 -12.39 -0.46
C LYS A 169 2.88 -11.75 -0.88
N LYS A 170 3.41 -12.10 -2.05
CA LYS A 170 4.50 -11.35 -2.63
C LYS A 170 4.00 -10.03 -3.18
N VAL A 171 4.78 -9.00 -2.97
CA VAL A 171 4.47 -7.65 -3.49
C VAL A 171 4.65 -7.63 -5.00
N VAL A 172 3.57 -7.41 -5.71
CA VAL A 172 3.56 -7.29 -7.18
C VAL A 172 3.68 -5.82 -7.59
N LEU A 173 2.97 -4.95 -6.88
CA LEU A 173 3.05 -3.50 -7.05
C LEU A 173 3.14 -2.84 -5.67
N LYS A 174 4.05 -1.86 -5.54
CA LYS A 174 4.31 -1.13 -4.31
C LYS A 174 4.05 0.35 -4.50
N ASP A 175 3.19 0.92 -3.65
CA ASP A 175 2.93 2.37 -3.58
C ASP A 175 2.62 2.97 -4.97
N VAL A 176 1.60 2.42 -5.61
CA VAL A 176 1.25 2.70 -6.99
C VAL A 176 -0.05 3.49 -7.12
N THR A 177 -0.29 4.03 -8.32
CA THR A 177 -1.55 4.69 -8.65
C THR A 177 -2.61 3.67 -9.06
N PHE A 178 -3.88 4.10 -9.07
CA PHE A 178 -4.99 3.29 -9.58
C PHE A 178 -4.75 2.83 -11.03
N GLU A 179 -4.23 3.70 -11.88
CA GLU A 179 -3.94 3.38 -13.29
C GLU A 179 -2.90 2.25 -13.42
N GLN A 180 -1.90 2.24 -12.55
CA GLN A 180 -0.88 1.19 -12.56
C GLN A 180 -1.48 -0.16 -12.13
N VAL A 181 -2.37 -0.16 -11.14
CA VAL A 181 -3.12 -1.36 -10.75
C VAL A 181 -3.97 -1.86 -11.92
N GLU A 182 -4.77 -0.99 -12.51
CA GLU A 182 -5.67 -1.34 -13.64
C GLU A 182 -4.88 -1.86 -14.85
N ASN A 183 -3.78 -1.22 -15.21
CA ASN A 183 -2.91 -1.65 -16.29
C ASN A 183 -2.28 -3.03 -16.02
N TYR A 184 -1.90 -3.31 -14.76
CA TYR A 184 -1.40 -4.62 -14.38
C TYR A 184 -2.48 -5.69 -14.56
N LEU A 185 -3.68 -5.48 -14.02
CA LEU A 185 -4.79 -6.42 -14.14
C LEU A 185 -5.18 -6.68 -15.61
N LYS A 186 -5.20 -5.66 -16.47
CA LYS A 186 -5.41 -5.80 -17.92
C LYS A 186 -4.39 -6.74 -18.57
N ARG A 187 -3.11 -6.59 -18.25
CA ARG A 187 -2.05 -7.46 -18.78
C ARG A 187 -2.23 -8.90 -18.33
N GLN A 188 -2.56 -9.13 -17.06
CA GLN A 188 -2.82 -10.48 -16.53
C GLN A 188 -4.03 -11.15 -17.19
N GLN A 189 -5.06 -10.38 -17.50
CA GLN A 189 -6.23 -10.88 -18.22
C GLN A 189 -5.86 -11.39 -19.61
N THR A 190 -5.01 -10.67 -20.33
CA THR A 190 -4.55 -11.06 -21.68
C THR A 190 -3.72 -12.34 -21.68
N VAL A 191 -2.85 -12.52 -20.68
CA VAL A 191 -1.99 -13.71 -20.54
C VAL A 191 -2.81 -14.98 -20.23
N ASN A 192 -3.88 -14.86 -19.47
CA ASN A 192 -4.73 -15.99 -19.07
C ASN A 192 -5.71 -16.45 -20.17
N HIS A 193 -5.78 -15.76 -21.30
CA HIS A 193 -6.61 -16.10 -22.47
C HIS A 193 -5.81 -16.72 -23.62
N LEU A 194 -4.51 -16.94 -23.46
CA LEU A 194 -3.62 -17.65 -24.38
C LEU A 194 -3.32 -19.06 -23.86
#